data_9d0c4783a45d112b506c6efb25a227f0
#
_entry.id   9d0c4783a45d112b506c6efb25a227f0
#
_cell.length_a   1.000
_cell.length_b   1.000
_cell.length_c   1.000
_cell.angle_alpha   90.00
_cell.angle_beta   90.00
_cell.angle_gamma   90.00
#
_symmetry.space_group_name_H-M   'P 1'
#
loop_
_entity.id
_entity.type
_entity.pdbx_description
1 polymer ?
#
loop_
_entity_poly.entity_id
_entity_poly.type
_entity_poly.pdbx_seq_one_letter_code
_entity_poly.pdbx_strand_id
1 'polypeptide(L)'
;MPPITELTRIEPVYLARLEKQGVFTTGILLEVSETPTRRQTLADQVVATTNDVLAWRDEALMLNLAGFGPDEHDLFMQAGIEGLRDILGLSLDDFRARLDRAAVELKVDSPSDLATAGWWEQAKTLEDA
;
A
#
# COMPACT_ATOMS: atom_id res chain seq x y z
N MET A 1 7.19 -5.57 -9.31
CA MET A 1 7.20 -4.65 -8.17
C MET A 1 6.91 -3.25 -8.67
N PRO A 2 5.92 -2.56 -8.13
CA PRO A 2 5.64 -1.19 -8.53
C PRO A 2 6.82 -0.26 -8.26
N PRO A 3 7.04 0.75 -9.11
CA PRO A 3 8.03 1.77 -8.80
C PRO A 3 7.62 2.59 -7.58
N ILE A 4 8.60 3.13 -6.86
CA ILE A 4 8.36 3.90 -5.63
C ILE A 4 7.51 5.14 -5.90
N THR A 5 7.50 5.63 -7.15
CA THR A 5 6.71 6.78 -7.56
C THR A 5 5.21 6.55 -7.54
N GLU A 6 4.75 5.33 -7.38
CA GLU A 6 3.32 5.01 -7.25
C GLU A 6 2.79 5.26 -5.84
N LEU A 7 3.64 5.50 -4.85
CA LEU A 7 3.19 5.88 -3.51
C LEU A 7 2.49 7.24 -3.57
N THR A 8 1.33 7.32 -2.92
CA THR A 8 0.53 8.55 -2.87
C THR A 8 0.64 9.27 -1.53
N ARG A 9 1.06 8.55 -0.48
CA ARG A 9 1.15 9.06 0.90
C ARG A 9 2.54 9.56 1.24
N ILE A 10 3.35 9.91 0.25
CA ILE A 10 4.71 10.39 0.43
C ILE A 10 4.88 11.76 -0.20
N GLU A 11 5.55 12.66 0.51
CA GLU A 11 5.88 13.97 -0.05
C GLU A 11 7.04 13.84 -1.04
N PRO A 12 7.08 14.68 -2.10
CA PRO A 12 8.12 14.61 -3.12
C PRO A 12 9.54 14.66 -2.59
N VAL A 13 9.78 15.41 -1.53
CA VAL A 13 11.12 15.55 -0.93
C VAL A 13 11.62 14.21 -0.39
N TYR A 14 10.74 13.43 0.26
CA TYR A 14 11.11 12.11 0.78
C TYR A 14 11.26 11.09 -0.34
N LEU A 15 10.42 11.19 -1.36
CA LEU A 15 10.53 10.33 -2.53
C LEU A 15 11.91 10.49 -3.19
N ALA A 16 12.35 11.73 -3.40
CA ALA A 16 13.66 12.01 -3.97
C ALA A 16 14.79 11.46 -3.10
N ARG A 17 14.67 11.59 -1.78
CA ARG A 17 15.67 11.07 -0.83
C ARG A 17 15.73 9.55 -0.83
N LEU A 18 14.58 8.86 -0.92
CA LEU A 18 14.53 7.41 -1.07
C LEU A 18 15.27 6.97 -2.33
N GLU A 19 15.01 7.63 -3.45
CA GLU A 19 15.68 7.31 -4.71
C GLU A 19 17.20 7.49 -4.62
N LYS A 20 17.67 8.52 -3.91
CA LYS A 20 19.11 8.72 -3.66
C LYS A 20 19.72 7.58 -2.83
N GLN A 21 18.93 6.93 -1.99
CA GLN A 21 19.37 5.77 -1.21
C GLN A 21 19.26 4.46 -1.98
N GLY A 22 18.87 4.50 -3.26
CA GLY A 22 18.70 3.32 -4.07
C GLY A 22 17.36 2.61 -3.90
N VAL A 23 16.41 3.25 -3.25
CA VAL A 23 15.06 2.70 -3.04
C VAL A 23 14.18 3.12 -4.21
N PHE A 24 14.13 2.29 -5.25
CA PHE A 24 13.41 2.59 -6.49
C PHE A 24 12.07 1.88 -6.63
N THR A 25 11.83 0.83 -5.85
CA THR A 25 10.61 0.04 -5.92
C THR A 25 10.00 -0.16 -4.54
N THR A 26 8.71 -0.47 -4.52
CA THR A 26 8.02 -0.80 -3.27
C THR A 26 8.60 -2.05 -2.61
N GLY A 27 9.08 -3.02 -3.40
CA GLY A 27 9.73 -4.21 -2.88
C GLY A 27 11.01 -3.90 -2.12
N ILE A 28 11.85 -3.01 -2.66
CA ILE A 28 13.06 -2.55 -1.97
C ILE A 28 12.69 -1.81 -0.69
N LEU A 29 11.67 -0.95 -0.75
CA LEU A 29 11.18 -0.24 0.45
C LEU A 29 10.77 -1.22 1.55
N LEU A 30 10.04 -2.27 1.21
CA LEU A 30 9.62 -3.29 2.18
C LEU A 30 10.83 -4.00 2.79
N GLU A 31 11.83 -4.32 1.99
CA GLU A 31 13.05 -4.97 2.46
C GLU A 31 13.83 -4.07 3.44
N VAL A 32 14.07 -2.81 3.10
CA VAL A 32 14.86 -1.90 3.94
C VAL A 32 14.09 -1.37 5.14
N SER A 33 12.80 -1.65 5.25
CA SER A 33 11.95 -1.25 6.38
C SER A 33 11.38 -2.44 7.15
N GLU A 34 11.94 -3.63 6.97
CA GLU A 34 11.40 -4.88 7.50
C GLU A 34 11.39 -4.96 9.03
N THR A 35 12.37 -4.35 9.70
CA THR A 35 12.49 -4.39 11.15
C THR A 35 12.44 -2.98 11.73
N PRO A 36 12.13 -2.84 13.04
CA PRO A 36 12.18 -1.53 13.69
C PRO A 36 13.54 -0.84 13.55
N THR A 37 14.65 -1.59 13.67
CA THR A 37 15.99 -1.04 13.50
C THR A 37 16.23 -0.55 12.08
N ARG A 38 15.80 -1.30 11.07
CA ARG A 38 15.92 -0.89 9.67
C ARG A 38 15.07 0.34 9.38
N ARG A 39 13.87 0.42 9.93
CA ARG A 39 12.99 1.60 9.78
C ARG A 39 13.64 2.85 10.35
N GLN A 40 14.25 2.75 11.53
CA GLN A 40 14.94 3.89 12.12
C GLN A 40 16.14 4.32 11.28
N THR A 41 16.93 3.37 10.79
CA THR A 41 18.06 3.65 9.91
C THR A 41 17.59 4.37 8.64
N LEU A 42 16.55 3.87 8.00
CA LEU A 42 16.00 4.50 6.79
C LEU A 42 15.47 5.91 7.08
N ALA A 43 14.72 6.06 8.19
CA ALA A 43 14.20 7.36 8.60
C ALA A 43 15.33 8.38 8.77
N ASP A 44 16.41 7.99 9.43
CA ASP A 44 17.57 8.85 9.62
C ASP A 44 18.23 9.23 8.28
N GLN A 45 18.35 8.27 7.36
CA GLN A 45 18.95 8.50 6.04
C GLN A 45 18.17 9.49 5.18
N VAL A 46 16.85 9.50 5.29
CA VAL A 46 15.99 10.37 4.47
C VAL A 46 15.44 11.55 5.26
N VAL A 47 15.88 11.72 6.50
CA VAL A 47 15.48 12.82 7.41
C VAL A 47 13.96 12.84 7.61
N ALA A 48 13.41 11.67 7.90
CA ALA A 48 12.00 11.44 8.20
C ALA A 48 11.84 10.83 9.59
N THR A 49 10.61 10.51 9.98
CA THR A 49 10.33 9.79 11.22
C THR A 49 10.02 8.32 10.91
N THR A 50 10.09 7.46 11.92
CA THR A 50 9.67 6.07 11.77
C THR A 50 8.19 5.95 11.44
N ASN A 51 7.35 6.88 11.92
CA ASN A 51 5.93 6.92 11.55
C ASN A 51 5.74 7.20 10.06
N ASP A 52 6.56 8.07 9.48
CA ASP A 52 6.55 8.31 8.03
C ASP A 52 6.87 7.03 7.28
N VAL A 53 7.93 6.33 7.69
CA VAL A 53 8.35 5.07 7.06
C VAL A 53 7.25 4.02 7.18
N LEU A 54 6.58 3.92 8.32
CA LEU A 54 5.46 3.00 8.51
C LEU A 54 4.28 3.31 7.59
N ALA A 55 3.99 4.60 7.36
CA ALA A 55 2.93 5.00 6.43
C ALA A 55 3.28 4.59 4.98
N TRP A 56 4.52 4.81 4.56
CA TRP A 56 4.97 4.39 3.22
C TRP A 56 4.96 2.88 3.07
N ARG A 57 5.39 2.17 4.11
CA ARG A 57 5.37 0.71 4.15
C ARG A 57 3.95 0.16 4.05
N ASP A 58 3.00 0.79 4.75
CA ASP A 58 1.60 0.37 4.74
C ASP A 58 1.01 0.45 3.32
N GLU A 59 1.26 1.53 2.62
CA GLU A 59 0.83 1.67 1.22
C GLU A 59 1.57 0.70 0.30
N ALA A 60 2.87 0.53 0.49
CA ALA A 60 3.67 -0.39 -0.32
C ALA A 60 3.17 -1.84 -0.20
N LEU A 61 2.77 -2.27 0.99
CA LEU A 61 2.19 -3.60 1.20
C LEU A 61 0.91 -3.78 0.39
N MET A 62 0.06 -2.76 0.35
CA MET A 62 -1.15 -2.78 -0.48
C MET A 62 -0.80 -2.88 -1.97
N LEU A 63 0.15 -2.09 -2.43
CA LEU A 63 0.57 -2.09 -3.84
C LEU A 63 1.16 -3.43 -4.29
N ASN A 64 1.64 -4.24 -3.36
CA ASN A 64 2.21 -5.55 -3.66
C ASN A 64 1.23 -6.71 -3.49
N LEU A 65 -0.05 -6.44 -3.30
CA LEU A 65 -1.07 -7.49 -3.29
C LEU A 65 -1.11 -8.19 -4.66
N ALA A 66 -1.40 -9.48 -4.66
CA ALA A 66 -1.43 -10.27 -5.89
C ALA A 66 -2.49 -9.72 -6.87
N GLY A 67 -2.08 -9.50 -8.12
CA GLY A 67 -2.97 -8.96 -9.14
C GLY A 67 -3.32 -7.49 -8.98
N PHE A 68 -2.59 -6.78 -8.12
CA PHE A 68 -2.84 -5.36 -7.87
C PHE A 68 -2.04 -4.50 -8.86
N GLY A 69 -2.75 -3.71 -9.64
CA GLY A 69 -2.16 -2.82 -10.64
C GLY A 69 -2.72 -1.40 -10.53
N PRO A 70 -2.43 -0.53 -11.52
CA PRO A 70 -2.90 0.87 -11.49
C PRO A 70 -4.42 1.02 -11.39
N ASP A 71 -5.18 0.18 -12.07
CA ASP A 71 -6.66 0.25 -12.03
C ASP A 71 -7.18 -0.10 -10.65
N GLU A 72 -6.60 -1.11 -9.99
CA GLU A 72 -6.93 -1.51 -8.63
C GLU A 72 -6.54 -0.42 -7.64
N HIS A 73 -5.40 0.23 -7.86
CA HIS A 73 -4.97 1.36 -7.03
C HIS A 73 -5.99 2.50 -7.07
N ASP A 74 -6.44 2.89 -8.27
CA ASP A 74 -7.46 3.92 -8.44
C ASP A 74 -8.77 3.53 -7.75
N LEU A 75 -9.19 2.27 -7.87
CA LEU A 75 -10.39 1.76 -7.23
C LEU A 75 -10.29 1.83 -5.71
N PHE A 76 -9.17 1.40 -5.15
CA PHE A 76 -8.95 1.42 -3.70
C PHE A 76 -8.92 2.85 -3.17
N MET A 77 -8.24 3.77 -3.87
CA MET A 77 -8.21 5.17 -3.47
C MET A 77 -9.62 5.77 -3.48
N GLN A 78 -10.44 5.47 -4.49
CA GLN A 78 -11.83 5.91 -4.53
C GLN A 78 -12.65 5.34 -3.38
N ALA A 79 -12.34 4.12 -2.95
CA ALA A 79 -12.99 3.47 -1.82
C ALA A 79 -12.51 3.98 -0.45
N GLY A 80 -11.53 4.88 -0.42
CA GLY A 80 -10.94 5.39 0.82
C GLY A 80 -9.96 4.43 1.45
N ILE A 81 -9.41 3.49 0.68
CA ILE A 81 -8.44 2.50 1.14
C ILE A 81 -7.05 2.93 0.66
N GLU A 82 -6.22 3.40 1.57
CA GLU A 82 -4.92 4.00 1.25
C GLU A 82 -3.73 3.11 1.60
N GLY A 83 -3.98 1.99 2.27
CA GLY A 83 -2.93 1.08 2.67
C GLY A 83 -3.50 -0.21 3.25
N LEU A 84 -2.60 -1.11 3.66
CA LEU A 84 -2.98 -2.43 4.16
C LEU A 84 -3.85 -2.33 5.42
N ARG A 85 -3.57 -1.38 6.31
CA ARG A 85 -4.32 -1.21 7.57
C ARG A 85 -5.78 -0.90 7.34
N ASP A 86 -6.10 -0.16 6.29
CA ASP A 86 -7.49 0.14 5.96
C ASP A 86 -8.25 -1.13 5.58
N ILE A 87 -7.59 -2.06 4.91
CA ILE A 87 -8.18 -3.38 4.59
C ILE A 87 -8.41 -4.18 5.87
N LEU A 88 -7.40 -4.21 6.75
CA LEU A 88 -7.44 -4.96 8.00
C LEU A 88 -8.52 -4.45 8.96
N GLY A 89 -8.89 -3.18 8.87
CA GLY A 89 -9.95 -2.58 9.68
C GLY A 89 -11.36 -2.93 9.21
N LEU A 90 -11.52 -3.66 8.10
CA LEU A 90 -12.81 -3.97 7.51
C LEU A 90 -13.10 -5.47 7.57
N SER A 91 -14.38 -5.82 7.74
CA SER A 91 -14.83 -7.19 7.46
C SER A 91 -14.76 -7.41 5.93
N LEU A 92 -14.79 -8.68 5.52
CA LEU A 92 -14.84 -9.01 4.09
C LEU A 92 -16.06 -8.37 3.41
N ASP A 93 -17.22 -8.40 4.08
CA ASP A 93 -18.45 -7.84 3.54
C ASP A 93 -18.35 -6.31 3.38
N ASP A 94 -17.81 -5.62 4.37
CA ASP A 94 -17.62 -4.17 4.31
C ASP A 94 -16.58 -3.79 3.25
N PHE A 95 -15.52 -4.56 3.15
CA PHE A 95 -14.49 -4.36 2.13
C PHE A 95 -15.10 -4.49 0.73
N ARG A 96 -15.86 -5.56 0.50
CA ARG A 96 -16.56 -5.78 -0.77
C ARG A 96 -17.52 -4.63 -1.08
N ALA A 97 -18.32 -4.20 -0.10
CA ALA A 97 -19.29 -3.13 -0.28
C ALA A 97 -18.62 -1.81 -0.68
N ARG A 98 -17.48 -1.48 -0.07
CA ARG A 98 -16.73 -0.27 -0.42
C ARG A 98 -16.17 -0.33 -1.84
N LEU A 99 -15.64 -1.48 -2.25
CA LEU A 99 -15.12 -1.65 -3.61
C LEU A 99 -16.24 -1.58 -4.64
N ASP A 100 -17.39 -2.20 -4.37
CA ASP A 100 -18.53 -2.16 -5.26
C ASP A 100 -19.04 -0.72 -5.45
N ARG A 101 -19.13 0.04 -4.36
CA ARG A 101 -19.55 1.44 -4.42
C ARG A 101 -18.56 2.29 -5.22
N ALA A 102 -17.27 2.10 -4.96
CA ALA A 102 -16.21 2.81 -5.68
C ALA A 102 -16.25 2.49 -7.17
N ALA A 103 -16.51 1.24 -7.56
CA ALA A 103 -16.63 0.82 -8.94
C ALA A 103 -17.78 1.52 -9.63
N VAL A 104 -18.93 1.65 -8.96
CA VAL A 104 -20.08 2.39 -9.49
C VAL A 104 -19.71 3.86 -9.70
N GLU A 105 -19.05 4.49 -8.75
CA GLU A 105 -18.63 5.89 -8.83
C GLU A 105 -17.63 6.13 -9.97
N LEU A 106 -16.72 5.19 -10.19
CA LEU A 106 -15.73 5.25 -11.27
C LEU A 106 -16.26 4.75 -12.62
N LYS A 107 -17.47 4.17 -12.64
CA LYS A 107 -18.10 3.57 -13.84
C LYS A 107 -17.23 2.46 -14.44
N VAL A 108 -16.71 1.60 -13.58
CA VAL A 108 -15.93 0.42 -13.94
C VAL A 108 -16.59 -0.83 -13.36
N ASP A 109 -16.17 -2.01 -13.83
CA ASP A 109 -16.65 -3.27 -13.28
C ASP A 109 -16.11 -3.49 -11.87
N SER A 110 -16.94 -4.02 -10.98
CA SER A 110 -16.51 -4.45 -9.65
C SER A 110 -15.54 -5.63 -9.76
N PRO A 111 -14.53 -5.71 -8.88
CA PRO A 111 -13.68 -6.89 -8.80
C PRO A 111 -14.52 -8.14 -8.51
N SER A 112 -14.05 -9.29 -8.98
CA SER A 112 -14.72 -10.55 -8.67
C SER A 112 -14.69 -10.82 -7.16
N ASP A 113 -15.64 -11.62 -6.68
CA ASP A 113 -15.65 -12.06 -5.27
C ASP A 113 -14.38 -12.80 -4.91
N LEU A 114 -13.85 -13.59 -5.84
CA LEU A 114 -12.62 -14.34 -5.63
C LEU A 114 -11.42 -13.39 -5.47
N ALA A 115 -11.29 -12.38 -6.32
CA ALA A 115 -10.21 -11.40 -6.22
C ALA A 115 -10.30 -10.61 -4.91
N THR A 116 -11.50 -10.14 -4.56
CA THR A 116 -11.74 -9.38 -3.32
C THR A 116 -11.40 -10.20 -2.09
N ALA A 117 -11.86 -11.44 -2.01
CA ALA A 117 -11.54 -12.35 -0.92
C ALA A 117 -10.04 -12.64 -0.85
N GLY A 118 -9.40 -12.79 -2.01
CA GLY A 118 -7.96 -13.03 -2.10
C GLY A 118 -7.14 -11.89 -1.50
N TRP A 119 -7.47 -10.65 -1.83
CA TRP A 119 -6.79 -9.48 -1.26
C TRP A 119 -6.98 -9.38 0.25
N TRP A 120 -8.22 -9.61 0.71
CA TRP A 120 -8.54 -9.55 2.14
C TRP A 120 -7.79 -10.62 2.93
N GLU A 121 -7.74 -11.85 2.44
CA GLU A 121 -6.99 -12.94 3.07
C GLU A 121 -5.48 -12.67 3.03
N GLN A 122 -4.95 -12.20 1.90
CA GLN A 122 -3.53 -11.87 1.78
C GLN A 122 -3.14 -10.75 2.73
N ALA A 123 -3.99 -9.72 2.88
CA ALA A 123 -3.73 -8.62 3.80
C ALA A 123 -3.53 -9.14 5.23
N LYS A 124 -4.31 -10.11 5.67
CA LYS A 124 -4.15 -10.72 7.00
C LYS A 124 -2.83 -11.44 7.17
N THR A 125 -2.33 -12.11 6.12
CA THR A 125 -1.03 -12.79 6.21
C THR A 125 0.13 -11.82 6.22
N LEU A 126 -0.02 -10.64 5.64
CA LEU A 126 1.00 -9.60 5.61
C LEU A 126 1.02 -8.74 6.89
N GLU A 127 0.00 -8.84 7.73
CA GLU A 127 -0.08 -8.08 8.97
C GLU A 127 1.11 -8.33 9.88
N ASP A 128 1.62 -9.55 9.90
CA ASP A 128 2.73 -9.97 10.76
C ASP A 128 4.10 -9.73 10.11
N ALA A 129 4.13 -9.15 8.93
CA ALA A 129 5.37 -8.92 8.19
C ALA A 129 6.14 -7.71 8.71
#